data_fd9c835e475cd13f7025dd116bb0be33
#
_entry.id   fd9c835e475cd13f7025dd116bb0be33
#
_cell.length_a   1.000
_cell.length_b   1.000
_cell.length_c   1.000
_cell.angle_alpha   90.00
_cell.angle_beta   90.00
_cell.angle_gamma   90.00
#
_symmetry.space_group_name_H-M   'P 1'
#
loop_
_entity.id
_entity.type
_entity.pdbx_description
1 polymer ?
#
loop_
_entity_poly.entity_id
_entity_poly.type
_entity_poly.pdbx_seq_one_letter_code
_entity_poly.pdbx_strand_id
1 'polypeptide(L)'
;YVTGFLYWFLNYCPMMVNFYKEGQKKAIRKESFGFFFEGIWWRSIYLYNAREQGHHAIELAKRGCAKSYFLATIMSHNLIVGESEATHKRCITILTAAQKEYLKDDKDGTLNKFIPELSFVIDNTPFPNLLLKNSPNEMSWQMGYKKPNGAIGGSMNQVLGVSAKDDSDKLRGKRGWILYEEMGTFDGLLELYDVTRKSVEDGDYTFSCMYLVGTANNKESSFLSAKKLLYAPESYNIQSVPNVYDKKGSGKDVFGFFFPAYINRAGCYNKDGISDVIKALLQVLMARYKAKYGADPTSVLRVIAEDPITPAEAIIKVKDAYFPVASLQERADTLDKNPSLYDDIYVGELYTTGTGEIEFRPTDDIPIRTYPVDNDTKGALEIYSMPKKDREGKVFNDRYIIGVDPKSLGLILVIK
;
A
#
# COMPACT_ATOMS: atom_id res chain seq x y z
N TYR A 1 -25.74 12.87 -1.89
CA TYR A 1 -25.79 11.46 -2.35
C TYR A 1 -24.93 10.60 -1.44
N VAL A 2 -25.49 9.56 -0.84
CA VAL A 2 -24.79 8.62 0.02
C VAL A 2 -24.64 7.31 -0.74
N THR A 3 -23.41 6.83 -0.91
CA THR A 3 -23.15 5.54 -1.60
C THR A 3 -23.73 4.38 -0.78
N GLY A 4 -24.05 3.25 -1.42
CA GLY A 4 -24.58 2.07 -0.74
C GLY A 4 -23.68 1.60 0.41
N PHE A 5 -22.38 1.52 0.19
CA PHE A 5 -21.42 1.12 1.23
C PHE A 5 -21.33 2.12 2.38
N LEU A 6 -21.37 3.44 2.09
CA LEU A 6 -21.38 4.45 3.16
C LEU A 6 -22.65 4.37 3.99
N TYR A 7 -23.81 4.24 3.33
CA TYR A 7 -25.07 4.05 4.04
C TYR A 7 -25.05 2.81 4.93
N TRP A 8 -24.51 1.70 4.40
CA TRP A 8 -24.39 0.45 5.14
C TRP A 8 -23.47 0.59 6.34
N PHE A 9 -22.30 1.20 6.17
CA PHE A 9 -21.35 1.49 7.25
C PHE A 9 -22.00 2.29 8.39
N LEU A 10 -22.76 3.33 8.05
CA LEU A 10 -23.36 4.22 9.05
C LEU A 10 -24.53 3.59 9.82
N ASN A 11 -25.21 2.62 9.21
CA ASN A 11 -26.44 2.07 9.80
C ASN A 11 -26.29 0.64 10.35
N TYR A 12 -25.35 -0.14 9.81
CA TYR A 12 -25.30 -1.58 10.10
C TYR A 12 -23.94 -2.09 10.56
N CYS A 13 -22.92 -1.24 10.66
CA CYS A 13 -21.58 -1.64 11.07
C CYS A 13 -21.34 -1.42 12.58
N PRO A 14 -21.53 -2.42 13.46
CA PRO A 14 -21.14 -2.32 14.86
C PRO A 14 -19.61 -2.28 14.95
N MET A 15 -19.10 -1.34 15.72
CA MET A 15 -17.65 -1.16 15.87
C MET A 15 -17.25 -0.72 17.27
N MET A 16 -16.06 -1.09 17.67
CA MET A 16 -15.47 -0.61 18.92
C MET A 16 -14.80 0.74 18.71
N VAL A 17 -15.34 1.78 19.31
CA VAL A 17 -14.90 3.16 19.16
C VAL A 17 -14.29 3.68 20.45
N ASN A 18 -13.21 4.46 20.31
CA ASN A 18 -12.61 5.18 21.43
C ASN A 18 -13.21 6.58 21.53
N PHE A 19 -13.90 6.85 22.61
CA PHE A 19 -14.46 8.17 22.92
C PHE A 19 -13.48 8.96 23.78
N TYR A 20 -13.21 10.18 23.38
CA TYR A 20 -12.30 11.11 24.05
C TYR A 20 -13.12 12.23 24.70
N LYS A 21 -12.83 12.53 25.96
CA LYS A 21 -13.38 13.72 26.62
C LYS A 21 -12.31 14.79 26.66
N GLU A 22 -12.70 16.03 26.36
CA GLU A 22 -11.80 17.18 26.42
C GLU A 22 -11.17 17.30 27.82
N GLY A 23 -9.87 17.57 27.85
CA GLY A 23 -9.10 17.63 29.11
C GLY A 23 -8.73 16.28 29.74
N GLN A 24 -9.19 15.16 29.21
CA GLN A 24 -8.83 13.83 29.72
C GLN A 24 -7.83 13.12 28.79
N LYS A 25 -6.82 12.46 29.40
CA LYS A 25 -5.88 11.62 28.64
C LYS A 25 -6.39 10.20 28.40
N LYS A 26 -7.38 9.74 29.15
CA LYS A 26 -7.92 8.38 29.06
C LYS A 26 -9.12 8.35 28.11
N ALA A 27 -9.05 7.52 27.06
CA ALA A 27 -10.19 7.21 26.21
C ALA A 27 -11.09 6.15 26.88
N ILE A 28 -12.38 6.24 26.58
CA ILE A 28 -13.37 5.21 26.94
C ILE A 28 -13.66 4.42 25.66
N ARG A 29 -13.35 3.13 25.68
CA ARG A 29 -13.66 2.22 24.56
C ARG A 29 -15.04 1.63 24.79
N LYS A 30 -15.92 1.78 23.82
CA LYS A 30 -17.26 1.18 23.85
C LYS A 30 -17.77 0.87 22.46
N GLU A 31 -18.74 -0.01 22.41
CA GLU A 31 -19.44 -0.36 21.18
C GLU A 31 -20.30 0.81 20.69
N SER A 32 -20.32 1.00 19.40
CA SER A 32 -21.11 1.99 18.69
C SER A 32 -21.37 1.50 17.28
N PHE A 33 -22.17 2.21 16.52
CA PHE A 33 -22.25 2.01 15.08
C PHE A 33 -21.22 2.86 14.34
N GLY A 34 -21.02 2.58 13.06
CA GLY A 34 -20.28 3.45 12.18
C GLY A 34 -20.80 4.88 12.26
N PHE A 35 -19.91 5.83 12.25
CA PHE A 35 -20.26 7.25 12.28
C PHE A 35 -19.61 7.99 11.14
N PHE A 36 -20.23 9.09 10.75
CA PHE A 36 -19.69 9.92 9.69
C PHE A 36 -18.38 10.58 10.12
N PHE A 37 -17.40 10.53 9.24
CA PHE A 37 -16.18 11.30 9.32
C PHE A 37 -15.62 11.55 7.90
N GLU A 38 -14.89 12.64 7.78
CA GLU A 38 -14.41 13.14 6.48
C GLU A 38 -13.70 12.06 5.63
N GLY A 39 -12.82 11.29 6.25
CA GLY A 39 -12.07 10.26 5.53
C GLY A 39 -12.93 9.09 5.05
N ILE A 40 -14.00 8.68 5.78
CA ILE A 40 -14.89 7.63 5.30
C ILE A 40 -15.72 8.12 4.10
N TRP A 41 -16.05 9.41 4.08
CA TRP A 41 -16.70 10.04 2.93
C TRP A 41 -15.81 9.98 1.69
N TRP A 42 -14.57 10.43 1.78
CA TRP A 42 -13.62 10.43 0.66
C TRP A 42 -13.32 9.01 0.16
N ARG A 43 -13.10 8.07 1.06
CA ARG A 43 -12.92 6.65 0.74
C ARG A 43 -14.11 6.09 -0.04
N SER A 44 -15.32 6.38 0.43
CA SER A 44 -16.55 5.91 -0.18
C SER A 44 -16.74 6.46 -1.59
N ILE A 45 -16.48 7.76 -1.81
CA ILE A 45 -16.53 8.38 -3.13
C ILE A 45 -15.45 7.82 -4.04
N TYR A 46 -14.23 7.66 -3.56
CA TYR A 46 -13.14 7.09 -4.34
C TYR A 46 -13.47 5.68 -4.85
N LEU A 47 -13.95 4.81 -3.97
CA LEU A 47 -14.31 3.45 -4.34
C LEU A 47 -15.55 3.42 -5.26
N TYR A 48 -16.51 4.31 -5.04
CA TYR A 48 -17.67 4.45 -5.92
C TYR A 48 -17.23 4.85 -7.33
N ASN A 49 -16.41 5.87 -7.47
CA ASN A 49 -15.91 6.32 -8.77
C ASN A 49 -15.07 5.24 -9.47
N ALA A 50 -14.21 4.52 -8.73
CA ALA A 50 -13.46 3.40 -9.29
C ALA A 50 -14.38 2.37 -9.93
N ARG A 51 -15.41 1.95 -9.19
CA ARG A 51 -16.38 0.97 -9.68
C ARG A 51 -17.16 1.47 -10.90
N GLU A 52 -17.71 2.68 -10.85
CA GLU A 52 -18.53 3.24 -11.94
C GLU A 52 -17.74 3.45 -13.24
N GLN A 53 -16.44 3.70 -13.12
CA GLN A 53 -15.56 3.91 -14.27
C GLN A 53 -14.86 2.62 -14.74
N GLY A 54 -15.11 1.49 -14.10
CA GLY A 54 -14.48 0.21 -14.44
C GLY A 54 -13.01 0.13 -14.03
N HIS A 55 -12.63 0.85 -12.98
CA HIS A 55 -11.27 0.80 -12.42
C HIS A 55 -11.24 -0.01 -11.13
N HIS A 56 -10.04 -0.41 -10.76
CA HIS A 56 -9.73 -0.95 -9.45
C HIS A 56 -9.39 0.18 -8.47
N ALA A 57 -9.29 -0.15 -7.18
CA ALA A 57 -9.00 0.82 -6.14
C ALA A 57 -7.81 0.41 -5.29
N ILE A 58 -6.98 1.38 -4.90
CA ILE A 58 -5.88 1.20 -3.95
C ILE A 58 -5.91 2.29 -2.89
N GLU A 59 -5.77 1.90 -1.63
CA GLU A 59 -5.71 2.83 -0.51
C GLU A 59 -4.50 2.56 0.37
N LEU A 60 -3.61 3.54 0.46
CA LEU A 60 -2.56 3.59 1.46
C LEU A 60 -3.00 4.52 2.59
N ALA A 61 -3.13 3.99 3.81
CA ALA A 61 -3.72 4.74 4.90
C ALA A 61 -2.98 4.57 6.22
N LYS A 62 -3.10 5.57 7.08
CA LYS A 62 -2.65 5.47 8.46
C LYS A 62 -3.36 4.34 9.22
N ARG A 63 -2.82 3.94 10.36
CA ARG A 63 -3.49 3.04 11.29
C ARG A 63 -4.72 3.69 11.95
N GLY A 64 -5.72 2.88 12.28
CA GLY A 64 -6.90 3.36 13.03
C GLY A 64 -7.89 4.21 12.23
N CYS A 65 -7.88 4.14 10.89
CA CYS A 65 -8.83 4.84 10.01
C CYS A 65 -10.01 3.95 9.53
N ALA A 66 -10.37 2.95 10.30
CA ALA A 66 -11.50 2.03 10.06
C ALA A 66 -11.45 1.24 8.73
N LYS A 67 -10.24 0.95 8.16
CA LYS A 67 -10.10 0.17 6.92
C LYS A 67 -10.82 -1.19 7.01
N SER A 68 -10.43 -2.00 7.98
CA SER A 68 -10.96 -3.38 8.13
C SER A 68 -12.46 -3.40 8.43
N TYR A 69 -13.00 -2.40 9.13
CA TYR A 69 -14.45 -2.22 9.29
C TYR A 69 -15.12 -1.90 7.96
N PHE A 70 -14.52 -1.05 7.13
CA PHE A 70 -15.08 -0.74 5.82
C PHE A 70 -15.02 -1.93 4.84
N LEU A 71 -13.98 -2.77 4.91
CA LEU A 71 -13.96 -4.05 4.18
C LEU A 71 -15.06 -5.00 4.68
N ALA A 72 -15.29 -5.08 5.99
CA ALA A 72 -16.39 -5.85 6.56
C ALA A 72 -17.75 -5.36 6.03
N THR A 73 -17.93 -4.05 5.96
CA THR A 73 -19.12 -3.41 5.38
C THR A 73 -19.33 -3.78 3.91
N ILE A 74 -18.30 -3.76 3.08
CA ILE A 74 -18.40 -4.20 1.68
C ILE A 74 -18.84 -5.66 1.61
N MET A 75 -18.23 -6.52 2.42
CA MET A 75 -18.58 -7.95 2.47
C MET A 75 -20.03 -8.19 2.89
N SER A 76 -20.50 -7.57 3.97
CA SER A 76 -21.85 -7.77 4.46
C SER A 76 -22.89 -7.18 3.51
N HIS A 77 -22.65 -5.99 2.96
CA HIS A 77 -23.50 -5.40 1.92
C HIS A 77 -23.63 -6.32 0.70
N ASN A 78 -22.49 -6.76 0.15
CA ASN A 78 -22.49 -7.60 -1.05
C ASN A 78 -23.10 -8.99 -0.80
N LEU A 79 -22.97 -9.54 0.40
CA LEU A 79 -23.59 -10.80 0.77
C LEU A 79 -25.12 -10.67 0.81
N ILE A 80 -25.65 -9.60 1.39
CA ILE A 80 -27.09 -9.40 1.63
C ILE A 80 -27.80 -8.79 0.40
N VAL A 81 -27.25 -7.69 -0.12
CA VAL A 81 -27.88 -6.89 -1.18
C VAL A 81 -27.40 -7.31 -2.58
N GLY A 82 -26.14 -7.67 -2.70
CA GLY A 82 -25.48 -7.91 -3.98
C GLY A 82 -24.69 -6.71 -4.47
N GLU A 83 -24.04 -6.85 -5.60
CA GLU A 83 -23.03 -5.90 -6.07
C GLU A 83 -23.61 -4.71 -6.81
N SER A 84 -24.60 -4.94 -7.64
CA SER A 84 -25.05 -3.92 -8.57
C SER A 84 -26.52 -4.04 -8.95
N GLU A 85 -27.01 -3.04 -9.66
CA GLU A 85 -28.33 -2.98 -10.25
C GLU A 85 -28.64 -4.17 -11.19
N ALA A 86 -27.61 -4.72 -11.84
CA ALA A 86 -27.75 -5.83 -12.78
C ALA A 86 -27.64 -7.22 -12.14
N THR A 87 -26.95 -7.35 -10.99
CA THR A 87 -26.66 -8.66 -10.39
C THR A 87 -26.87 -8.67 -8.88
N HIS A 88 -28.13 -8.78 -8.48
CA HIS A 88 -28.48 -9.06 -7.07
C HIS A 88 -28.22 -10.53 -6.68
N LYS A 89 -27.76 -11.35 -7.60
CA LYS A 89 -27.57 -12.78 -7.41
C LYS A 89 -26.16 -13.20 -7.81
N ARG A 90 -25.60 -14.15 -7.04
CA ARG A 90 -24.29 -14.75 -7.27
C ARG A 90 -23.12 -13.77 -7.19
N CYS A 91 -23.32 -12.69 -6.44
CA CYS A 91 -22.20 -11.80 -6.10
C CYS A 91 -21.20 -12.53 -5.19
N ILE A 92 -19.95 -12.60 -5.62
CA ILE A 92 -18.88 -13.22 -4.84
C ILE A 92 -17.96 -12.09 -4.35
N THR A 93 -17.68 -12.10 -3.05
CA THR A 93 -16.70 -11.20 -2.44
C THR A 93 -15.62 -12.03 -1.75
N ILE A 94 -14.38 -11.81 -2.14
CA ILE A 94 -13.23 -12.54 -1.64
C ILE A 94 -12.39 -11.57 -0.81
N LEU A 95 -12.20 -11.87 0.46
CA LEU A 95 -11.22 -11.21 1.29
C LEU A 95 -9.92 -11.99 1.25
N THR A 96 -8.84 -11.37 0.82
CA THR A 96 -7.51 -11.99 0.80
C THR A 96 -6.50 -11.24 1.64
N ALA A 97 -5.61 -11.98 2.28
CA ALA A 97 -4.46 -11.46 3.00
C ALA A 97 -3.26 -12.40 2.84
N ALA A 98 -2.06 -11.88 3.06
CA ALA A 98 -0.85 -12.68 3.03
C ALA A 98 -0.83 -13.75 4.13
N GLN A 99 -1.37 -13.45 5.30
CA GLN A 99 -1.42 -14.34 6.45
C GLN A 99 -2.87 -14.51 6.91
N LYS A 100 -3.17 -15.71 7.42
CA LYS A 100 -4.52 -16.05 7.90
C LYS A 100 -4.96 -15.19 9.08
N GLU A 101 -4.02 -14.76 9.89
CA GLU A 101 -4.23 -13.93 11.08
C GLU A 101 -4.86 -12.57 10.73
N TYR A 102 -4.53 -11.99 9.58
CA TYR A 102 -5.18 -10.75 9.10
C TYR A 102 -6.63 -10.98 8.66
N LEU A 103 -6.96 -12.20 8.22
CA LEU A 103 -8.34 -12.56 7.86
C LEU A 103 -9.16 -12.86 9.11
N LYS A 104 -8.69 -13.79 9.91
CA LYS A 104 -9.34 -14.28 11.12
C LYS A 104 -8.29 -14.61 12.17
N ASP A 105 -8.26 -13.84 13.22
CA ASP A 105 -7.46 -14.05 14.42
C ASP A 105 -8.40 -14.04 15.64
N ASP A 106 -7.94 -14.52 16.78
CA ASP A 106 -8.70 -14.50 18.04
C ASP A 106 -9.06 -13.08 18.50
N LYS A 107 -8.38 -12.06 17.97
CA LYS A 107 -8.52 -10.68 18.46
C LYS A 107 -8.89 -9.63 17.41
N ASP A 108 -8.39 -9.67 16.18
CA ASP A 108 -8.43 -8.46 15.33
C ASP A 108 -8.56 -8.66 13.81
N GLY A 109 -8.70 -9.88 13.30
CA GLY A 109 -8.91 -10.16 11.88
C GLY A 109 -10.15 -9.45 11.30
N THR A 110 -10.13 -9.17 10.00
CA THR A 110 -11.23 -8.45 9.34
C THR A 110 -12.54 -9.23 9.36
N LEU A 111 -12.49 -10.57 9.29
CA LEU A 111 -13.69 -11.41 9.45
C LEU A 111 -14.30 -11.34 10.85
N ASN A 112 -13.50 -11.00 11.87
CA ASN A 112 -14.02 -10.79 13.22
C ASN A 112 -14.83 -9.47 13.36
N LYS A 113 -14.75 -8.61 12.36
CA LYS A 113 -15.58 -7.40 12.24
C LYS A 113 -16.80 -7.68 11.34
N PHE A 114 -16.63 -8.49 10.31
CA PHE A 114 -17.69 -8.92 9.40
C PHE A 114 -18.74 -9.79 10.09
N ILE A 115 -18.36 -10.74 10.93
CA ILE A 115 -19.29 -11.67 11.59
C ILE A 115 -20.29 -10.94 12.48
N PRO A 116 -19.90 -10.03 13.39
CA PRO A 116 -20.86 -9.24 14.18
C PRO A 116 -21.78 -8.37 13.34
N GLU A 117 -21.26 -7.76 12.25
CA GLU A 117 -22.05 -6.95 11.34
C GLU A 117 -23.11 -7.79 10.62
N LEU A 118 -22.72 -8.95 10.10
CA LEU A 118 -23.64 -9.89 9.48
C LEU A 118 -24.71 -10.36 10.46
N SER A 119 -24.34 -10.73 11.69
CA SER A 119 -25.29 -11.15 12.72
C SER A 119 -26.25 -10.02 13.06
N PHE A 120 -25.76 -8.78 13.23
CA PHE A 120 -26.61 -7.64 13.48
C PHE A 120 -27.66 -7.42 12.38
N VAL A 121 -27.24 -7.51 11.11
CA VAL A 121 -28.14 -7.34 9.96
C VAL A 121 -29.20 -8.45 9.92
N ILE A 122 -28.81 -9.71 10.11
CA ILE A 122 -29.71 -10.85 10.11
C ILE A 122 -30.76 -10.74 11.23
N ASP A 123 -30.32 -10.34 12.42
CA ASP A 123 -31.18 -10.37 13.60
C ASP A 123 -32.08 -9.12 13.74
N ASN A 124 -31.69 -7.98 13.14
CA ASN A 124 -32.33 -6.69 13.40
C ASN A 124 -32.91 -6.00 12.16
N THR A 125 -32.87 -6.62 10.98
CA THR A 125 -33.37 -6.00 9.75
C THR A 125 -34.33 -6.94 8.98
N PRO A 126 -35.19 -6.39 8.12
CA PRO A 126 -36.06 -7.20 7.27
C PRO A 126 -35.35 -7.74 6.02
N PHE A 127 -34.03 -7.59 5.90
CA PHE A 127 -33.29 -8.13 4.76
C PHE A 127 -33.33 -9.67 4.72
N PRO A 128 -33.14 -10.28 3.55
CA PRO A 128 -33.05 -11.72 3.45
C PRO A 128 -31.98 -12.28 4.37
N ASN A 129 -32.34 -13.23 5.23
CA ASN A 129 -31.51 -13.72 6.32
C ASN A 129 -31.19 -15.23 6.24
N LEU A 130 -31.54 -15.87 5.12
CA LEU A 130 -31.31 -17.31 4.97
C LEU A 130 -29.88 -17.58 4.49
N LEU A 131 -29.09 -18.19 5.35
CA LEU A 131 -27.74 -18.63 5.05
C LEU A 131 -27.76 -20.12 4.68
N LEU A 132 -27.42 -20.42 3.42
CA LEU A 132 -27.17 -21.79 2.96
C LEU A 132 -25.87 -22.35 3.54
N LYS A 133 -24.87 -21.47 3.70
CA LYS A 133 -23.59 -21.80 4.35
C LYS A 133 -23.22 -20.69 5.35
N ASN A 134 -22.87 -21.11 6.55
CA ASN A 134 -22.31 -20.25 7.61
C ASN A 134 -21.16 -21.03 8.27
N SER A 135 -19.96 -20.92 7.72
CA SER A 135 -18.79 -21.66 8.18
C SER A 135 -17.62 -20.72 8.50
N PRO A 136 -17.59 -20.15 9.70
CA PRO A 136 -16.50 -19.26 10.12
C PRO A 136 -15.12 -19.93 10.08
N ASN A 137 -15.05 -21.24 10.34
CA ASN A 137 -13.77 -22.00 10.32
C ASN A 137 -13.20 -22.17 8.91
N GLU A 138 -14.09 -22.30 7.93
CA GLU A 138 -13.73 -22.34 6.50
C GLU A 138 -13.69 -20.94 5.88
N MET A 139 -13.98 -19.91 6.66
CA MET A 139 -14.08 -18.53 6.20
C MET A 139 -15.01 -18.40 4.98
N SER A 140 -16.20 -19.03 5.06
CA SER A 140 -17.14 -19.12 3.93
C SER A 140 -18.58 -18.93 4.38
N TRP A 141 -19.26 -17.97 3.73
CA TRP A 141 -20.65 -17.64 3.94
C TRP A 141 -21.37 -17.59 2.60
N GLN A 142 -22.61 -18.09 2.54
CA GLN A 142 -23.40 -18.05 1.32
C GLN A 142 -24.87 -17.85 1.64
N MET A 143 -25.49 -16.91 0.98
CA MET A 143 -26.95 -16.70 1.04
C MET A 143 -27.70 -17.75 0.24
N GLY A 144 -28.83 -18.19 0.73
CA GLY A 144 -29.70 -19.13 0.03
C GLY A 144 -30.40 -20.09 0.95
N TYR A 145 -31.23 -20.96 0.38
CA TYR A 145 -32.00 -21.97 1.10
C TYR A 145 -32.26 -23.21 0.24
N LYS A 146 -32.50 -24.33 0.89
CA LYS A 146 -32.95 -25.57 0.22
C LYS A 146 -34.47 -25.59 0.10
N LYS A 147 -34.96 -25.80 -1.09
CA LYS A 147 -36.38 -26.03 -1.35
C LYS A 147 -36.81 -27.44 -0.95
N PRO A 148 -38.10 -27.72 -0.74
CA PRO A 148 -38.58 -29.08 -0.41
C PRO A 148 -38.17 -30.15 -1.43
N ASN A 149 -38.05 -29.79 -2.68
CA ASN A 149 -37.59 -30.69 -3.77
C ASN A 149 -36.06 -30.83 -3.84
N GLY A 150 -35.32 -30.34 -2.88
CA GLY A 150 -33.85 -30.38 -2.84
C GLY A 150 -33.12 -29.31 -3.67
N ALA A 151 -33.84 -28.56 -4.51
CA ALA A 151 -33.24 -27.49 -5.29
C ALA A 151 -32.83 -26.31 -4.38
N ILE A 152 -31.76 -25.61 -4.78
CA ILE A 152 -31.27 -24.44 -4.06
C ILE A 152 -31.97 -23.19 -4.60
N GLY A 153 -32.40 -22.30 -3.70
CA GLY A 153 -33.00 -21.00 -3.97
C GLY A 153 -32.27 -19.88 -3.25
N GLY A 154 -32.64 -18.62 -3.56
CA GLY A 154 -32.04 -17.42 -2.96
C GLY A 154 -31.09 -16.69 -3.88
N SER A 155 -30.40 -15.68 -3.37
CA SER A 155 -29.45 -14.86 -4.14
C SER A 155 -28.17 -15.61 -4.50
N MET A 156 -27.75 -16.55 -3.67
CA MET A 156 -26.48 -17.30 -3.80
C MET A 156 -25.24 -16.40 -3.69
N ASN A 157 -25.37 -15.21 -3.14
CA ASN A 157 -24.24 -14.34 -2.87
C ASN A 157 -23.30 -15.00 -1.86
N GLN A 158 -22.01 -14.77 -2.01
CA GLN A 158 -20.99 -15.49 -1.25
C GLN A 158 -19.88 -14.57 -0.76
N VAL A 159 -19.39 -14.81 0.46
CA VAL A 159 -18.17 -14.23 1.01
C VAL A 159 -17.20 -15.35 1.30
N LEU A 160 -15.95 -15.17 0.88
CA LEU A 160 -14.86 -16.11 1.06
C LEU A 160 -13.63 -15.41 1.66
N GLY A 161 -13.01 -16.02 2.66
CA GLY A 161 -11.67 -15.64 3.13
C GLY A 161 -10.61 -16.57 2.52
N VAL A 162 -9.57 -15.99 1.89
CA VAL A 162 -8.50 -16.74 1.23
C VAL A 162 -7.14 -16.20 1.66
N SER A 163 -6.32 -17.00 2.34
CA SER A 163 -4.94 -16.66 2.60
C SER A 163 -4.08 -17.01 1.37
N ALA A 164 -3.55 -15.99 0.72
CA ALA A 164 -2.80 -16.15 -0.53
C ALA A 164 -1.27 -16.15 -0.31
N LYS A 165 -0.80 -16.09 0.92
CA LYS A 165 0.61 -16.04 1.34
C LYS A 165 1.62 -15.94 0.17
N ASP A 166 2.16 -17.06 -0.29
CA ASP A 166 3.15 -17.15 -1.36
C ASP A 166 2.57 -17.86 -2.61
N ASP A 167 1.25 -17.96 -2.72
CA ASP A 167 0.57 -18.75 -3.75
C ASP A 167 -0.52 -17.92 -4.41
N SER A 168 -0.14 -17.27 -5.51
CA SER A 168 -1.03 -16.47 -6.36
C SER A 168 -2.14 -17.32 -7.01
N ASP A 169 -1.90 -18.61 -7.21
CA ASP A 169 -2.85 -19.52 -7.85
C ASP A 169 -4.13 -19.75 -7.03
N LYS A 170 -4.08 -19.51 -5.72
CA LYS A 170 -5.29 -19.60 -4.87
C LYS A 170 -6.39 -18.63 -5.27
N LEU A 171 -6.04 -17.52 -5.91
CA LEU A 171 -6.99 -16.53 -6.40
C LEU A 171 -7.25 -16.63 -7.90
N ARG A 172 -6.48 -17.44 -8.62
CA ARG A 172 -6.64 -17.62 -10.07
C ARG A 172 -8.04 -18.11 -10.42
N GLY A 173 -8.67 -17.45 -11.39
CA GLY A 173 -10.01 -17.81 -11.88
C GLY A 173 -11.17 -17.51 -10.92
N LYS A 174 -10.90 -16.92 -9.76
CA LYS A 174 -11.96 -16.48 -8.85
C LYS A 174 -12.53 -15.16 -9.33
N ARG A 175 -13.78 -15.17 -9.75
CA ARG A 175 -14.50 -14.01 -10.29
C ARG A 175 -15.35 -13.38 -9.19
N GLY A 176 -15.29 -12.04 -9.08
CA GLY A 176 -16.03 -11.27 -8.09
C GLY A 176 -15.19 -10.16 -7.48
N TRP A 177 -15.71 -9.51 -6.45
CA TRP A 177 -14.94 -8.53 -5.67
C TRP A 177 -13.75 -9.20 -5.00
N ILE A 178 -12.56 -8.57 -5.10
CA ILE A 178 -11.37 -9.06 -4.43
C ILE A 178 -10.83 -7.94 -3.54
N LEU A 179 -10.93 -8.17 -2.23
CA LEU A 179 -10.53 -7.23 -1.20
C LEU A 179 -9.20 -7.69 -0.62
N TYR A 180 -8.16 -6.88 -0.77
CA TYR A 180 -6.82 -7.16 -0.23
C TYR A 180 -6.67 -6.46 1.12
N GLU A 181 -6.53 -7.23 2.19
CA GLU A 181 -6.24 -6.72 3.52
C GLU A 181 -4.73 -6.67 3.76
N GLU A 182 -4.25 -5.54 4.30
CA GLU A 182 -2.84 -5.25 4.58
C GLU A 182 -1.92 -5.56 3.37
N MET A 183 -2.19 -4.90 2.24
CA MET A 183 -1.47 -5.11 0.97
C MET A 183 0.05 -5.03 1.09
N GLY A 184 0.58 -4.26 2.04
CA GLY A 184 2.01 -4.15 2.32
C GLY A 184 2.66 -5.42 2.90
N THR A 185 1.91 -6.49 3.16
CA THR A 185 2.43 -7.74 3.74
C THR A 185 2.64 -8.85 2.71
N PHE A 186 2.14 -8.70 1.49
CA PHE A 186 2.29 -9.70 0.43
C PHE A 186 3.69 -9.63 -0.21
N ASP A 187 4.44 -10.72 -0.19
CA ASP A 187 5.79 -10.76 -0.77
C ASP A 187 5.79 -10.62 -2.31
N GLY A 188 4.76 -11.14 -2.98
CA GLY A 188 4.56 -11.04 -4.43
C GLY A 188 3.33 -10.22 -4.81
N LEU A 189 3.07 -9.06 -4.19
CA LEU A 189 1.85 -8.27 -4.40
C LEU A 189 1.57 -7.97 -5.87
N LEU A 190 2.58 -7.57 -6.65
CA LEU A 190 2.38 -7.21 -8.06
C LEU A 190 1.99 -8.42 -8.90
N GLU A 191 2.67 -9.56 -8.71
CA GLU A 191 2.34 -10.81 -9.38
C GLU A 191 0.92 -11.28 -9.03
N LEU A 192 0.58 -11.23 -7.74
CA LEU A 192 -0.77 -11.57 -7.27
C LEU A 192 -1.82 -10.65 -7.88
N TYR A 193 -1.53 -9.35 -7.97
CA TYR A 193 -2.40 -8.38 -8.62
C TYR A 193 -2.63 -8.72 -10.09
N ASP A 194 -1.56 -8.99 -10.85
CA ASP A 194 -1.64 -9.30 -12.27
C ASP A 194 -2.40 -10.62 -12.54
N VAL A 195 -2.22 -11.62 -11.69
CA VAL A 195 -2.96 -12.90 -11.77
C VAL A 195 -4.45 -12.70 -11.51
N THR A 196 -4.80 -11.92 -10.49
CA THR A 196 -6.19 -11.67 -10.11
C THR A 196 -6.89 -10.71 -11.05
N ARG A 197 -6.19 -9.72 -11.61
CA ARG A 197 -6.69 -8.81 -12.61
C ARG A 197 -7.31 -9.54 -13.79
N LYS A 198 -6.67 -10.57 -14.30
CA LYS A 198 -7.19 -11.43 -15.38
C LYS A 198 -8.46 -12.20 -15.02
N SER A 199 -8.79 -12.29 -13.74
CA SER A 199 -10.01 -12.94 -13.26
C SER A 199 -11.20 -11.98 -13.14
N VAL A 200 -10.98 -10.68 -13.21
CA VAL A 200 -11.99 -9.62 -13.03
C VAL A 200 -12.07 -8.67 -14.21
N GLU A 201 -11.21 -8.82 -15.21
CA GLU A 201 -11.22 -8.08 -16.47
C GLU A 201 -11.35 -9.05 -17.66
N ASP A 202 -11.96 -8.56 -18.75
CA ASP A 202 -12.02 -9.22 -20.05
C ASP A 202 -11.68 -8.19 -21.14
N GLY A 203 -10.44 -8.22 -21.62
CA GLY A 203 -9.88 -7.17 -22.46
C GLY A 203 -9.87 -5.83 -21.72
N ASP A 204 -10.52 -4.83 -22.31
CA ASP A 204 -10.62 -3.47 -21.73
C ASP A 204 -11.82 -3.30 -20.77
N TYR A 205 -12.59 -4.37 -20.54
CA TYR A 205 -13.79 -4.32 -19.72
C TYR A 205 -13.56 -4.93 -18.35
N THR A 206 -13.90 -4.19 -17.31
CA THR A 206 -13.88 -4.64 -15.92
C THR A 206 -15.29 -5.02 -15.48
N PHE A 207 -15.49 -6.25 -15.04
CA PHE A 207 -16.77 -6.73 -14.56
C PHE A 207 -16.86 -6.89 -13.04
N SER A 208 -15.75 -6.67 -12.33
CA SER A 208 -15.72 -6.60 -10.87
C SER A 208 -14.54 -5.77 -10.38
N CYS A 209 -14.55 -5.36 -9.11
CA CYS A 209 -13.57 -4.44 -8.57
C CYS A 209 -12.58 -5.16 -7.64
N MET A 210 -11.29 -4.88 -7.81
CA MET A 210 -10.27 -5.16 -6.80
C MET A 210 -10.08 -3.93 -5.93
N TYR A 211 -10.03 -4.12 -4.61
CA TYR A 211 -9.76 -3.04 -3.67
C TYR A 211 -8.62 -3.44 -2.73
N LEU A 212 -7.50 -2.77 -2.89
CA LEU A 212 -6.29 -3.01 -2.11
C LEU A 212 -6.20 -1.98 -0.99
N VAL A 213 -6.18 -2.44 0.25
CA VAL A 213 -5.99 -1.55 1.39
C VAL A 213 -4.80 -1.98 2.23
N GLY A 214 -4.11 -1.03 2.82
CA GLY A 214 -3.01 -1.33 3.72
C GLY A 214 -2.41 -0.12 4.39
N THR A 215 -1.53 -0.42 5.34
CA THR A 215 -0.61 0.53 5.94
C THR A 215 0.77 0.35 5.31
N ALA A 216 1.63 1.34 5.47
CA ALA A 216 3.04 1.17 5.17
C ALA A 216 3.62 0.02 6.01
N ASN A 217 4.27 -0.95 5.37
CA ASN A 217 4.89 -2.07 6.05
C ASN A 217 6.36 -2.22 5.64
N ASN A 218 7.14 -2.88 6.48
CA ASN A 218 8.60 -2.90 6.43
C ASN A 218 9.20 -3.97 5.50
N LYS A 219 8.40 -4.74 4.78
CA LYS A 219 8.91 -5.74 3.83
C LYS A 219 9.26 -5.10 2.48
N GLU A 220 10.47 -5.30 2.01
CA GLU A 220 11.04 -4.60 0.85
C GLU A 220 10.34 -4.89 -0.48
N SER A 221 10.03 -6.15 -0.76
CA SER A 221 9.38 -6.57 -2.00
C SER A 221 7.94 -6.06 -2.11
N SER A 222 7.19 -6.16 -1.04
CA SER A 222 5.81 -5.67 -0.96
C SER A 222 5.72 -4.16 -1.10
N PHE A 223 6.70 -3.48 -0.52
CA PHE A 223 6.85 -2.05 -0.56
C PHE A 223 7.03 -1.50 -1.98
N LEU A 224 7.97 -2.07 -2.75
CA LEU A 224 8.21 -1.65 -4.13
C LEU A 224 7.00 -1.90 -5.02
N SER A 225 6.30 -3.01 -4.82
CA SER A 225 5.07 -3.35 -5.53
C SER A 225 3.94 -2.38 -5.20
N ALA A 226 3.71 -2.11 -3.91
CA ALA A 226 2.69 -1.15 -3.47
C ALA A 226 3.01 0.28 -3.98
N LYS A 227 4.30 0.68 -3.99
CA LYS A 227 4.74 1.96 -4.56
C LYS A 227 4.42 2.06 -6.05
N LYS A 228 4.70 1.01 -6.84
CA LYS A 228 4.38 0.98 -8.27
C LYS A 228 2.87 1.13 -8.52
N LEU A 229 2.04 0.34 -7.84
CA LEU A 229 0.58 0.40 -7.95
C LEU A 229 0.03 1.77 -7.54
N LEU A 230 0.60 2.38 -6.50
CA LEU A 230 0.14 3.68 -5.98
C LEU A 230 0.50 4.84 -6.90
N TYR A 231 1.73 4.88 -7.44
CA TYR A 231 2.25 6.02 -8.22
C TYR A 231 2.15 5.87 -9.75
N ALA A 232 1.73 4.71 -10.23
CA ALA A 232 1.42 4.49 -11.64
C ALA A 232 0.04 3.82 -11.80
N PRO A 233 -1.03 4.37 -11.19
CA PRO A 233 -2.33 3.72 -11.11
C PRO A 233 -2.91 3.42 -12.49
N GLU A 234 -2.75 4.31 -13.46
CA GLU A 234 -3.29 4.16 -14.82
C GLU A 234 -2.70 2.94 -15.55
N SER A 235 -1.42 2.61 -15.31
CA SER A 235 -0.78 1.42 -15.89
C SER A 235 -1.37 0.10 -15.39
N TYR A 236 -2.08 0.15 -14.27
CA TYR A 236 -2.66 -1.02 -13.61
C TYR A 236 -4.19 -0.98 -13.57
N ASN A 237 -4.83 -0.11 -14.35
CA ASN A 237 -6.27 0.09 -14.33
C ASN A 237 -6.81 0.43 -12.91
N ILE A 238 -6.07 1.23 -12.16
CA ILE A 238 -6.44 1.68 -10.83
C ILE A 238 -6.97 3.12 -10.94
N GLN A 239 -8.05 3.43 -10.23
CA GLN A 239 -8.60 4.77 -10.12
C GLN A 239 -7.53 5.74 -9.62
N SER A 240 -7.21 6.74 -10.42
CA SER A 240 -6.27 7.79 -10.06
C SER A 240 -6.98 8.97 -9.40
N VAL A 241 -6.23 9.67 -8.54
CA VAL A 241 -6.59 10.97 -7.97
C VAL A 241 -5.45 11.95 -8.16
N PRO A 242 -5.70 13.27 -8.23
CA PRO A 242 -4.64 14.27 -8.34
C PRO A 242 -3.65 14.19 -7.18
N ASN A 243 -2.37 14.19 -7.49
CA ASN A 243 -1.30 14.20 -6.49
C ASN A 243 -1.03 15.62 -6.02
N VAL A 244 -1.54 15.97 -4.85
CA VAL A 244 -1.35 17.28 -4.22
C VAL A 244 -0.12 17.34 -3.32
N TYR A 245 0.62 16.25 -3.15
CA TYR A 245 1.74 16.12 -2.21
C TYR A 245 3.10 16.35 -2.88
N ASP A 246 3.24 15.97 -4.14
CA ASP A 246 4.48 16.12 -4.89
C ASP A 246 4.46 17.40 -5.75
N LYS A 247 5.64 17.88 -6.17
CA LYS A 247 5.72 19.06 -7.04
C LYS A 247 5.10 18.75 -8.41
N LYS A 248 4.34 19.69 -8.96
CA LYS A 248 3.81 19.60 -10.33
C LYS A 248 4.95 19.42 -11.34
N GLY A 249 4.73 18.53 -12.32
CA GLY A 249 5.73 18.23 -13.35
C GLY A 249 6.82 17.28 -12.88
N SER A 250 6.67 16.62 -11.73
CA SER A 250 7.58 15.57 -11.26
C SER A 250 7.35 14.21 -11.91
N GLY A 251 6.45 14.09 -12.91
CA GLY A 251 6.00 12.84 -13.48
C GLY A 251 5.11 12.00 -12.57
N LYS A 252 4.62 12.59 -11.48
CA LYS A 252 3.74 11.95 -10.48
C LYS A 252 2.52 12.83 -10.23
N ASP A 253 1.89 13.32 -11.29
CA ASP A 253 0.76 14.26 -11.17
C ASP A 253 -0.51 13.58 -10.67
N VAL A 254 -0.58 12.26 -10.79
CA VAL A 254 -1.65 11.41 -10.27
C VAL A 254 -1.11 10.26 -9.45
N PHE A 255 -1.93 9.72 -8.56
CA PHE A 255 -1.61 8.52 -7.78
C PHE A 255 -2.91 7.83 -7.31
N GLY A 256 -2.81 6.70 -6.60
CA GLY A 256 -3.95 6.07 -5.93
C GLY A 256 -4.43 6.89 -4.74
N PHE A 257 -5.31 6.33 -3.91
CA PHE A 257 -5.84 7.05 -2.75
C PHE A 257 -4.92 6.96 -1.53
N PHE A 258 -4.69 8.11 -0.89
CA PHE A 258 -3.90 8.21 0.33
C PHE A 258 -4.70 8.86 1.46
N PHE A 259 -4.63 8.26 2.66
CA PHE A 259 -5.29 8.74 3.85
C PHE A 259 -4.25 9.24 4.86
N PRO A 260 -4.02 10.56 4.93
CA PRO A 260 -2.95 11.13 5.76
C PRO A 260 -3.28 11.12 7.26
N ALA A 261 -2.25 11.22 8.08
CA ALA A 261 -2.36 11.16 9.54
C ALA A 261 -3.15 12.30 10.17
N TYR A 262 -3.30 13.43 9.47
CA TYR A 262 -4.05 14.58 9.97
C TYR A 262 -5.56 14.49 9.70
N ILE A 263 -6.03 13.59 8.84
CA ILE A 263 -7.45 13.36 8.63
C ILE A 263 -7.97 12.43 9.72
N ASN A 264 -9.05 12.81 10.37
CA ASN A 264 -9.70 12.07 11.46
C ASN A 264 -8.74 11.64 12.58
N ARG A 265 -7.84 12.53 12.96
CA ARG A 265 -6.99 12.32 14.13
C ARG A 265 -7.82 12.48 15.39
N ALA A 266 -7.61 11.55 16.34
CA ALA A 266 -8.31 11.53 17.61
C ALA A 266 -8.23 12.89 18.34
N GLY A 267 -9.39 13.45 18.70
CA GLY A 267 -9.49 14.76 19.36
C GLY A 267 -9.22 15.98 18.45
N CYS A 268 -9.11 15.76 17.13
CA CYS A 268 -8.87 16.81 16.13
C CYS A 268 -9.95 16.79 15.04
N TYR A 269 -11.20 16.66 15.40
CA TYR A 269 -12.35 16.79 14.50
C TYR A 269 -13.54 17.37 15.27
N ASN A 270 -14.42 18.03 14.54
CA ASN A 270 -15.64 18.61 15.11
C ASN A 270 -16.75 17.55 15.27
N LYS A 271 -17.90 17.98 15.79
CA LYS A 271 -19.08 17.11 15.98
C LYS A 271 -19.63 16.52 14.69
N ASP A 272 -19.35 17.14 13.56
CA ASP A 272 -19.82 16.73 12.23
C ASP A 272 -18.80 15.79 11.53
N GLY A 273 -17.73 15.41 12.25
CA GLY A 273 -16.70 14.51 11.74
C GLY A 273 -15.68 15.17 10.79
N ILE A 274 -15.67 16.52 10.71
CA ILE A 274 -14.73 17.26 9.87
C ILE A 274 -13.43 17.49 10.65
N SER A 275 -12.30 17.23 10.01
CA SER A 275 -10.98 17.28 10.61
C SER A 275 -10.50 18.72 10.86
N ASP A 276 -9.99 18.98 12.06
CA ASP A 276 -9.17 20.14 12.37
C ASP A 276 -7.72 19.86 11.94
N VAL A 277 -7.43 20.12 10.69
CA VAL A 277 -6.15 19.80 10.04
C VAL A 277 -4.97 20.46 10.75
N ILE A 278 -5.13 21.72 11.17
CA ILE A 278 -4.04 22.48 11.82
C ILE A 278 -3.69 21.85 13.16
N LYS A 279 -4.71 21.59 14.00
CA LYS A 279 -4.53 20.94 15.30
C LYS A 279 -3.94 19.54 15.15
N ALA A 280 -4.41 18.78 14.16
CA ALA A 280 -3.91 17.44 13.87
C ALA A 280 -2.44 17.44 13.43
N LEU A 281 -2.07 18.33 12.52
CA LEU A 281 -0.68 18.49 12.06
C LEU A 281 0.26 18.88 13.21
N LEU A 282 -0.15 19.82 14.07
CA LEU A 282 0.65 20.20 15.24
C LEU A 282 0.86 19.00 16.16
N GLN A 283 -0.14 18.15 16.39
CA GLN A 283 0.02 16.94 17.19
C GLN A 283 0.99 15.93 16.54
N VAL A 284 0.91 15.73 15.22
CA VAL A 284 1.83 14.85 14.48
C VAL A 284 3.26 15.37 14.60
N LEU A 285 3.48 16.67 14.34
CA LEU A 285 4.79 17.29 14.44
C LEU A 285 5.36 17.25 15.86
N MET A 286 4.53 17.47 16.88
CA MET A 286 4.93 17.31 18.28
C MET A 286 5.34 15.87 18.62
N ALA A 287 4.63 14.86 18.10
CA ALA A 287 5.01 13.47 18.30
C ALA A 287 6.38 13.16 17.65
N ARG A 288 6.61 13.66 16.42
CA ARG A 288 7.90 13.56 15.72
C ARG A 288 9.03 14.28 16.46
N TYR A 289 8.76 15.47 16.96
CA TYR A 289 9.72 16.24 17.76
C TYR A 289 10.11 15.46 19.02
N LYS A 290 9.15 14.92 19.76
CA LYS A 290 9.42 14.10 20.95
C LYS A 290 10.23 12.85 20.61
N ALA A 291 9.93 12.17 19.52
CA ALA A 291 10.68 11.01 19.06
C ALA A 291 12.12 11.38 18.69
N LYS A 292 12.33 12.51 18.02
CA LYS A 292 13.67 13.01 17.62
C LYS A 292 14.60 13.28 18.80
N TYR A 293 14.06 13.78 19.90
CA TYR A 293 14.83 14.12 21.10
C TYR A 293 14.66 13.08 22.21
N GLY A 294 14.08 11.92 21.89
CA GLY A 294 14.01 10.76 22.78
C GLY A 294 15.28 9.93 22.78
N ALA A 295 15.25 8.83 23.53
CA ALA A 295 16.41 7.97 23.72
C ALA A 295 16.87 7.19 22.45
N ASP A 296 15.99 7.06 21.45
CA ASP A 296 16.25 6.31 20.21
C ASP A 296 15.94 7.15 18.96
N PRO A 297 16.96 7.63 18.24
CA PRO A 297 16.79 8.40 17.02
C PRO A 297 16.07 7.64 15.89
N THR A 298 16.13 6.29 15.88
CA THR A 298 15.46 5.47 14.86
C THR A 298 13.94 5.47 15.04
N SER A 299 13.48 5.79 16.25
CA SER A 299 12.05 5.91 16.56
C SER A 299 11.33 6.98 15.74
N VAL A 300 12.04 8.01 15.27
CA VAL A 300 11.46 9.09 14.43
C VAL A 300 10.91 8.54 13.12
N LEU A 301 11.68 7.71 12.43
CA LEU A 301 11.25 7.13 11.16
C LEU A 301 10.04 6.21 11.33
N ARG A 302 9.96 5.48 12.45
CA ARG A 302 8.78 4.67 12.78
C ARG A 302 7.55 5.55 13.00
N VAL A 303 7.69 6.63 13.77
CA VAL A 303 6.59 7.59 14.00
C VAL A 303 6.14 8.24 12.69
N ILE A 304 7.05 8.59 11.79
CA ILE A 304 6.74 9.13 10.47
C ILE A 304 5.97 8.10 9.63
N ALA A 305 6.43 6.87 9.58
CA ALA A 305 5.79 5.80 8.80
C ALA A 305 4.40 5.39 9.35
N GLU A 306 4.22 5.42 10.67
CA GLU A 306 2.92 5.09 11.30
C GLU A 306 1.90 6.23 11.22
N ASP A 307 2.35 7.49 11.29
CA ASP A 307 1.56 8.72 11.18
C ASP A 307 2.03 9.59 9.98
N PRO A 308 1.88 9.10 8.73
CA PRO A 308 2.40 9.80 7.56
C PRO A 308 1.56 11.02 7.20
N ILE A 309 2.21 12.11 6.83
CA ILE A 309 1.57 13.33 6.31
C ILE A 309 1.48 13.25 4.78
N THR A 310 2.44 12.59 4.14
CA THR A 310 2.50 12.41 2.68
C THR A 310 2.61 10.94 2.31
N PRO A 311 2.25 10.55 1.08
CA PRO A 311 2.45 9.18 0.59
C PRO A 311 3.91 8.73 0.68
N ALA A 312 4.86 9.62 0.37
CA ALA A 312 6.29 9.32 0.45
C ALA A 312 6.72 8.93 1.87
N GLU A 313 6.19 9.60 2.90
CA GLU A 313 6.45 9.24 4.31
C GLU A 313 5.86 7.89 4.69
N ALA A 314 4.67 7.57 4.19
CA ALA A 314 4.06 6.27 4.41
C ALA A 314 4.88 5.12 3.83
N ILE A 315 5.70 5.44 2.83
CA ILE A 315 6.53 4.49 2.09
C ILE A 315 8.02 4.58 2.53
N ILE A 316 8.35 5.22 3.63
CA ILE A 316 9.72 5.27 4.14
C ILE A 316 10.15 3.90 4.66
N LYS A 317 11.32 3.47 4.20
CA LYS A 317 11.95 2.23 4.65
C LYS A 317 12.57 2.45 6.03
N VAL A 318 11.99 1.84 7.06
CA VAL A 318 12.56 1.84 8.42
C VAL A 318 13.41 0.59 8.58
N LYS A 319 14.67 0.63 8.19
CA LYS A 319 15.67 -0.38 8.54
C LYS A 319 16.73 0.24 9.43
N ASP A 320 17.26 -0.55 10.35
CA ASP A 320 18.50 -0.23 11.05
C ASP A 320 19.64 -0.24 10.01
N ALA A 321 19.92 0.91 9.45
CA ALA A 321 20.99 1.08 8.47
C ALA A 321 22.09 1.96 9.08
N TYR A 322 23.36 1.59 8.86
CA TYR A 322 24.50 2.41 9.23
C TYR A 322 24.51 3.77 8.50
N PHE A 323 23.77 3.87 7.42
CA PHE A 323 23.70 5.09 6.60
C PHE A 323 22.39 5.86 6.84
N PRO A 324 22.39 7.19 6.70
CA PRO A 324 21.20 8.03 6.86
C PRO A 324 20.21 7.82 5.71
N VAL A 325 19.33 6.83 5.87
CA VAL A 325 18.37 6.38 4.83
C VAL A 325 17.53 7.52 4.28
N ALA A 326 17.07 8.44 5.12
CA ALA A 326 16.27 9.58 4.69
C ALA A 326 17.04 10.50 3.71
N SER A 327 18.31 10.82 4.02
CA SER A 327 19.15 11.65 3.15
C SER A 327 19.52 10.93 1.86
N LEU A 328 19.72 9.62 1.91
CA LEU A 328 19.98 8.81 0.72
C LEU A 328 18.74 8.73 -0.19
N GLN A 329 17.56 8.58 0.40
CA GLN A 329 16.31 8.58 -0.36
C GLN A 329 16.06 9.94 -1.00
N GLU A 330 16.24 11.03 -0.25
CA GLU A 330 16.12 12.40 -0.79
C GLU A 330 17.11 12.64 -1.96
N ARG A 331 18.33 12.12 -1.83
CA ARG A 331 19.33 12.20 -2.91
C ARG A 331 18.92 11.36 -4.12
N ALA A 332 18.45 10.13 -3.91
CA ALA A 332 17.93 9.28 -4.99
C ALA A 332 16.75 9.96 -5.71
N ASP A 333 15.78 10.47 -4.97
CA ASP A 333 14.65 11.20 -5.53
C ASP A 333 15.08 12.48 -6.29
N THR A 334 16.17 13.12 -5.85
CA THR A 334 16.73 14.29 -6.53
C THR A 334 17.38 13.90 -7.85
N LEU A 335 18.09 12.78 -7.88
CA LEU A 335 18.70 12.24 -9.10
C LEU A 335 17.63 11.80 -10.10
N ASP A 336 16.60 11.08 -9.64
CA ASP A 336 15.47 10.64 -10.50
C ASP A 336 14.71 11.83 -11.13
N LYS A 337 14.61 12.94 -10.39
CA LYS A 337 13.93 14.16 -10.85
C LYS A 337 14.76 15.05 -11.76
N ASN A 338 16.06 14.87 -11.76
CA ASN A 338 17.00 15.71 -12.54
C ASN A 338 17.97 14.80 -13.30
N PRO A 339 17.56 14.20 -14.42
CA PRO A 339 18.43 13.36 -15.23
C PRO A 339 19.72 14.05 -15.68
N SER A 340 19.71 15.37 -15.85
CA SER A 340 20.91 16.17 -16.19
C SER A 340 22.02 16.11 -15.13
N LEU A 341 21.73 15.67 -13.91
CA LEU A 341 22.77 15.40 -12.91
C LEU A 341 23.63 14.15 -13.23
N TYR A 342 23.20 13.36 -14.20
CA TYR A 342 23.97 12.26 -14.76
C TYR A 342 24.83 12.66 -15.97
N ASP A 343 24.68 13.87 -16.49
CA ASP A 343 25.44 14.34 -17.67
C ASP A 343 26.94 14.48 -17.40
N ASP A 344 27.33 14.57 -16.12
CA ASP A 344 28.75 14.61 -15.69
C ASP A 344 29.35 13.21 -15.42
N ILE A 345 28.65 12.12 -15.80
CA ILE A 345 29.19 10.78 -15.66
C ILE A 345 30.06 10.45 -16.85
N TYR A 346 31.29 10.10 -16.55
CA TYR A 346 32.24 9.65 -17.55
C TYR A 346 32.09 8.14 -17.73
N VAL A 347 31.82 7.70 -18.96
CA VAL A 347 31.73 6.28 -19.31
C VAL A 347 32.98 5.93 -20.12
N GLY A 348 33.69 4.87 -19.72
CA GLY A 348 34.90 4.48 -20.44
C GLY A 348 35.60 3.28 -19.83
N GLU A 349 36.76 2.95 -20.43
CA GLU A 349 37.57 1.82 -20.03
C GLU A 349 38.92 2.26 -19.45
N LEU A 350 39.45 1.43 -18.55
CA LEU A 350 40.82 1.58 -18.06
C LEU A 350 41.75 0.73 -18.96
N TYR A 351 42.83 1.33 -19.42
CA TYR A 351 43.84 0.61 -20.21
C TYR A 351 45.24 0.92 -19.68
N THR A 352 46.13 -0.04 -19.82
CA THR A 352 47.54 0.14 -19.45
C THR A 352 48.33 0.67 -20.66
N THR A 353 49.02 1.79 -20.48
CA THR A 353 49.89 2.36 -21.51
C THR A 353 51.15 1.51 -21.67
N GLY A 354 51.89 1.75 -22.73
CA GLY A 354 53.18 1.08 -22.97
C GLY A 354 54.23 1.37 -21.86
N THR A 355 54.02 2.38 -21.04
CA THR A 355 54.84 2.73 -19.87
C THR A 355 54.39 2.07 -18.57
N GLY A 356 53.27 1.29 -18.60
CA GLY A 356 52.72 0.63 -17.45
C GLY A 356 51.76 1.52 -16.62
N GLU A 357 51.47 2.72 -17.07
CA GLU A 357 50.51 3.61 -16.44
C GLU A 357 49.06 3.25 -16.83
N ILE A 358 48.11 3.47 -15.93
CA ILE A 358 46.71 3.24 -16.17
C ILE A 358 46.05 4.54 -16.58
N GLU A 359 45.43 4.57 -17.75
CA GLU A 359 44.66 5.70 -18.25
C GLU A 359 43.20 5.33 -18.47
N PHE A 360 42.33 6.32 -18.36
CA PHE A 360 40.91 6.21 -18.68
C PHE A 360 40.64 6.69 -20.09
N ARG A 361 39.96 5.86 -20.89
CA ARG A 361 39.54 6.22 -22.25
C ARG A 361 38.02 6.22 -22.33
N PRO A 362 37.39 7.34 -22.70
CA PRO A 362 35.94 7.38 -22.94
C PRO A 362 35.55 6.39 -24.04
N THR A 363 34.39 5.74 -23.87
CA THR A 363 33.76 4.85 -24.85
C THR A 363 32.26 5.02 -24.85
N ASP A 364 31.61 4.68 -25.95
CA ASP A 364 30.15 4.63 -26.07
C ASP A 364 29.58 3.25 -25.68
N ASP A 365 30.39 2.36 -25.14
CA ASP A 365 29.98 1.05 -24.72
C ASP A 365 29.03 1.13 -23.48
N ILE A 366 28.14 0.15 -23.37
CA ILE A 366 27.19 0.07 -22.29
C ILE A 366 27.94 -0.20 -20.97
N PRO A 367 27.68 0.59 -19.90
CA PRO A 367 28.29 0.35 -18.60
C PRO A 367 27.94 -1.01 -17.99
N ILE A 368 28.87 -1.62 -17.27
CA ILE A 368 28.63 -2.84 -16.51
C ILE A 368 27.67 -2.52 -15.37
N ARG A 369 26.41 -2.97 -15.45
CA ARG A 369 25.40 -2.78 -14.41
C ARG A 369 24.95 -4.07 -13.73
N THR A 370 25.10 -5.18 -14.42
CA THR A 370 24.60 -6.50 -13.99
C THR A 370 25.68 -7.55 -14.17
N TYR A 371 26.74 -7.46 -13.39
CA TYR A 371 27.84 -8.43 -13.41
C TYR A 371 27.75 -9.37 -12.18
N PRO A 372 28.00 -10.67 -12.32
CA PRO A 372 28.15 -11.44 -13.56
C PRO A 372 26.80 -12.00 -14.02
N VAL A 373 26.32 -11.58 -15.17
CA VAL A 373 25.24 -12.29 -15.87
C VAL A 373 25.89 -13.10 -16.97
N ASP A 374 25.72 -14.41 -16.97
CA ASP A 374 26.19 -15.35 -17.99
C ASP A 374 27.73 -15.31 -18.28
N ASN A 375 28.54 -15.00 -17.25
CA ASN A 375 29.99 -14.80 -17.37
C ASN A 375 30.40 -13.64 -18.31
N ASP A 376 29.52 -12.70 -18.58
CA ASP A 376 29.85 -11.49 -19.32
C ASP A 376 30.63 -10.52 -18.43
N THR A 377 31.91 -10.32 -18.75
CA THR A 377 32.80 -9.39 -18.04
C THR A 377 33.07 -8.14 -18.87
N LYS A 378 32.38 -7.96 -20.02
CA LYS A 378 32.57 -6.82 -20.90
C LYS A 378 31.62 -5.70 -20.50
N GLY A 379 32.09 -4.48 -20.61
CA GLY A 379 31.34 -3.27 -20.37
C GLY A 379 32.22 -2.17 -19.82
N ALA A 380 31.75 -0.95 -19.97
CA ALA A 380 32.49 0.23 -19.55
C ALA A 380 32.30 0.52 -18.05
N LEU A 381 33.23 1.24 -17.46
CA LEU A 381 33.13 1.80 -16.12
C LEU A 381 32.36 3.12 -16.15
N GLU A 382 31.54 3.35 -15.14
CA GLU A 382 30.93 4.66 -14.88
C GLU A 382 31.75 5.39 -13.81
N ILE A 383 32.27 6.58 -14.12
CA ILE A 383 33.01 7.43 -13.17
C ILE A 383 32.16 8.66 -12.87
N TYR A 384 31.66 8.74 -11.67
CA TYR A 384 30.80 9.85 -11.20
C TYR A 384 31.59 11.10 -10.75
N SER A 385 32.87 10.96 -10.50
CA SER A 385 33.76 12.08 -10.17
C SER A 385 35.21 11.67 -10.41
N MET A 386 35.91 12.39 -11.25
CA MET A 386 37.33 12.16 -11.47
C MET A 386 38.15 12.45 -10.21
N PRO A 387 39.25 11.72 -9.97
CA PRO A 387 40.16 11.98 -8.85
C PRO A 387 40.69 13.40 -8.87
N LYS A 388 40.67 14.07 -7.74
CA LYS A 388 41.28 15.40 -7.63
C LYS A 388 42.81 15.29 -7.70
N LYS A 389 43.39 16.15 -8.50
CA LYS A 389 44.83 16.29 -8.68
C LYS A 389 45.33 17.53 -7.95
N ASP A 390 46.59 17.50 -7.56
CA ASP A 390 47.33 18.65 -7.02
C ASP A 390 47.71 19.63 -8.17
N ARG A 391 48.47 20.68 -7.84
CA ARG A 391 48.93 21.67 -8.81
C ARG A 391 49.90 21.10 -9.83
N GLU A 392 50.52 19.97 -9.51
CA GLU A 392 51.48 19.25 -10.36
C GLU A 392 50.81 18.17 -11.21
N GLY A 393 49.48 18.01 -11.10
CA GLY A 393 48.67 17.03 -11.83
C GLY A 393 48.68 15.63 -11.20
N LYS A 394 49.21 15.50 -9.97
CA LYS A 394 49.33 14.21 -9.27
C LYS A 394 48.13 13.98 -8.35
N VAL A 395 47.59 12.74 -8.34
CA VAL A 395 46.53 12.37 -7.41
C VAL A 395 47.09 12.32 -5.98
N PHE A 396 46.36 12.89 -5.01
CA PHE A 396 46.78 12.89 -3.60
C PHE A 396 46.85 11.45 -3.06
N ASN A 397 47.94 11.13 -2.42
CA ASN A 397 48.12 9.85 -1.71
C ASN A 397 47.10 9.76 -0.56
N ASP A 398 46.65 8.55 -0.28
CA ASP A 398 45.77 8.21 0.87
C ASP A 398 44.43 8.96 0.92
N ARG A 399 44.01 9.59 -0.19
CA ARG A 399 42.75 10.32 -0.26
C ARG A 399 41.57 9.45 -0.68
N TYR A 400 41.83 8.34 -1.34
CA TYR A 400 40.79 7.46 -1.89
C TYR A 400 40.96 6.06 -1.33
N ILE A 401 39.85 5.47 -0.90
CA ILE A 401 39.77 4.11 -0.37
C ILE A 401 38.91 3.28 -1.30
N ILE A 402 39.37 2.11 -1.66
CA ILE A 402 38.61 1.16 -2.50
C ILE A 402 37.99 0.12 -1.58
N GLY A 403 36.65 0.05 -1.59
CA GLY A 403 35.91 -1.05 -0.97
C GLY A 403 35.48 -2.04 -2.03
N VAL A 404 35.72 -3.33 -1.80
CA VAL A 404 35.31 -4.42 -2.70
C VAL A 404 34.43 -5.38 -1.92
N ASP A 405 33.22 -5.68 -2.42
CA ASP A 405 32.38 -6.75 -1.91
C ASP A 405 32.54 -7.99 -2.79
N PRO A 406 33.24 -9.04 -2.33
CA PRO A 406 33.49 -10.24 -3.15
C PRO A 406 32.30 -11.21 -3.18
N LYS A 407 31.23 -10.98 -2.40
CA LYS A 407 30.07 -11.90 -2.29
C LYS A 407 28.87 -11.49 -3.15
N SER A 408 28.82 -10.27 -3.55
CA SER A 408 27.80 -9.78 -4.49
C SER A 408 28.51 -9.27 -5.74
N LEU A 409 27.79 -8.83 -6.70
CA LEU A 409 28.16 -8.40 -8.06
C LEU A 409 29.43 -7.51 -8.23
N GLY A 410 30.40 -7.60 -7.32
CA GLY A 410 31.67 -6.90 -7.45
C GLY A 410 31.57 -5.39 -7.37
N LEU A 411 30.83 -4.86 -6.40
CA LEU A 411 30.76 -3.42 -6.16
C LEU A 411 32.15 -2.89 -5.77
N ILE A 412 32.74 -2.06 -6.60
CA ILE A 412 33.94 -1.27 -6.26
C ILE A 412 33.45 0.12 -5.86
N LEU A 413 33.55 0.44 -4.57
CA LEU A 413 33.23 1.77 -4.06
C LEU A 413 34.52 2.51 -3.75
N VAL A 414 34.78 3.60 -4.43
CA VAL A 414 35.86 4.52 -4.11
C VAL A 414 35.32 5.65 -3.25
N ILE A 415 35.72 5.69 -1.99
CA ILE A 415 35.29 6.74 -1.05
C ILE A 415 36.38 7.82 -1.02
N LYS A 416 35.90 9.08 -1.10
CA LYS A 416 36.72 10.29 -1.13
C LYS A 416 36.87 10.87 0.26
#